data_af0ab1a0d6b5ef14456f6bf9e1ada179
#
_entry.id   af0ab1a0d6b5ef14456f6bf9e1ada179
#
_cell.length_a   1.000
_cell.length_b   1.000
_cell.length_c   1.000
_cell.angle_alpha   90.00
_cell.angle_beta   90.00
_cell.angle_gamma   90.00
#
_symmetry.space_group_name_H-M   'P 1'
#
loop_
_entity.id
_entity.type
_entity.pdbx_description
1 polymer ?
#
loop_
_entity_poly.entity_id
_entity_poly.type
_entity_poly.pdbx_seq_one_letter_code
_entity_poly.pdbx_strand_id
1 'polypeptide(L)'
;LFGHCKEKLDDISGRCWVERENQILECQTYLAFSGERESDRIAAIYSFIEETNAKYPTESALPIPEVAERIPAAACLSQGKGYLQKPFDVPIGLDYVSVAPYCMNLIKMGLFAVLGRFEAERTNFIKYLIYALQTIYPEKSQVYIADDVERQLESVRQEPNVVRYSRNAEDIKSMLDEIESKLANRYQRFSEGEDNAIEEAGLILLIVQNADAMQLAATDRDTLTKYQNIRTRYKNMRVCILVSCAENAPVSFSAPEMLRNIKDLRQAVFFDDISNLKLFDVPFQAAKQFRKKISANDCYVIQDAIVNKIKAPYDCK
;
A
#
# COMPACT_ATOMS: atom_id res chain seq x y z
N LEU A 1 -3.78 -29.66 -9.55
CA LEU A 1 -2.51 -29.05 -9.94
C LEU A 1 -2.34 -29.11 -11.45
N PHE A 2 -2.46 -30.24 -12.10
CA PHE A 2 -2.36 -30.41 -13.57
C PHE A 2 -3.75 -30.56 -14.17
N GLY A 3 -4.43 -29.41 -14.43
CA GLY A 3 -5.84 -29.39 -14.85
C GLY A 3 -6.18 -30.13 -16.14
N HIS A 4 -5.21 -30.56 -16.92
CA HIS A 4 -5.36 -31.28 -18.19
C HIS A 4 -4.77 -32.69 -18.16
N CYS A 5 -4.22 -33.15 -17.05
CA CYS A 5 -3.76 -34.53 -16.94
C CYS A 5 -4.96 -35.44 -16.69
N LYS A 6 -5.31 -36.28 -17.65
CA LYS A 6 -6.45 -37.21 -17.60
C LYS A 6 -6.03 -38.61 -17.15
N GLU A 7 -4.76 -38.93 -17.17
CA GLU A 7 -4.25 -40.24 -16.83
C GLU A 7 -4.01 -40.34 -15.32
N LYS A 8 -4.33 -41.49 -14.76
CA LYS A 8 -3.98 -41.80 -13.36
C LYS A 8 -2.59 -42.39 -13.32
N LEU A 9 -1.78 -41.91 -12.34
CA LEU A 9 -0.55 -42.56 -12.01
C LEU A 9 -0.80 -43.95 -11.40
N ASP A 10 0.04 -44.91 -11.72
CA ASP A 10 0.10 -46.17 -10.99
C ASP A 10 0.49 -45.89 -9.54
N ASP A 11 -0.03 -46.68 -8.61
CA ASP A 11 0.29 -46.57 -7.19
C ASP A 11 1.69 -47.21 -6.89
N ILE A 12 2.69 -46.56 -7.47
CA ILE A 12 4.11 -46.89 -7.32
C ILE A 12 4.80 -45.76 -6.56
N SER A 13 5.47 -46.10 -5.47
CA SER A 13 6.24 -45.15 -4.67
C SER A 13 7.24 -44.37 -5.53
N GLY A 14 7.20 -43.03 -5.47
CA GLY A 14 8.08 -42.16 -6.21
C GLY A 14 7.68 -41.89 -7.66
N ARG A 15 6.56 -42.43 -8.13
CA ARG A 15 6.01 -42.09 -9.43
C ARG A 15 5.25 -40.76 -9.35
N CYS A 16 5.56 -39.84 -10.26
CA CYS A 16 4.97 -38.50 -10.25
C CYS A 16 4.83 -37.90 -11.67
N TRP A 17 3.94 -36.93 -11.81
CA TRP A 17 3.89 -36.08 -12.98
C TRP A 17 4.75 -34.84 -12.78
N VAL A 18 5.54 -34.49 -13.79
CA VAL A 18 6.34 -33.26 -13.83
C VAL A 18 5.96 -32.47 -15.08
N GLU A 19 5.63 -31.21 -14.89
CA GLU A 19 5.42 -30.27 -16.00
C GLU A 19 6.75 -29.61 -16.38
N ARG A 20 7.15 -29.78 -17.64
CA ARG A 20 8.29 -29.12 -18.21
C ARG A 20 7.95 -28.62 -19.62
N GLU A 21 8.17 -27.33 -19.85
CA GLU A 21 7.95 -26.71 -21.16
C GLU A 21 6.55 -26.96 -21.75
N ASN A 22 5.50 -26.86 -20.90
CA ASN A 22 4.11 -27.16 -21.20
C ASN A 22 3.81 -28.64 -21.56
N GLN A 23 4.75 -29.55 -21.28
CA GLN A 23 4.53 -30.97 -21.42
C GLN A 23 4.46 -31.63 -20.04
N ILE A 24 3.50 -32.53 -19.88
CA ILE A 24 3.36 -33.35 -18.67
C ILE A 24 4.09 -34.68 -18.92
N LEU A 25 5.13 -34.90 -18.12
CA LEU A 25 5.96 -36.08 -18.22
C LEU A 25 5.76 -36.98 -16.99
N GLU A 26 5.58 -38.27 -17.21
CA GLU A 26 5.64 -39.25 -16.15
C GLU A 26 7.10 -39.50 -15.75
N CYS A 27 7.37 -39.38 -14.46
CA CYS A 27 8.72 -39.55 -13.90
C CYS A 27 8.71 -40.55 -12.77
N GLN A 28 9.80 -41.26 -12.64
CA GLN A 28 10.11 -42.10 -11.49
C GLN A 28 11.29 -41.48 -10.72
N THR A 29 11.01 -41.06 -9.49
CA THR A 29 12.09 -40.53 -8.63
C THR A 29 12.93 -41.63 -8.04
N TYR A 30 14.22 -41.37 -7.84
CA TYR A 30 15.10 -42.25 -7.08
C TYR A 30 14.78 -42.17 -5.59
N LEU A 31 14.96 -43.25 -4.88
CA LEU A 31 14.98 -43.24 -3.42
C LEU A 31 16.30 -42.62 -2.95
N ALA A 32 16.20 -41.56 -2.17
CA ALA A 32 17.39 -40.89 -1.62
C ALA A 32 18.17 -41.78 -0.63
N PHE A 33 17.46 -42.66 0.07
CA PHE A 33 18.01 -43.56 1.05
C PHE A 33 17.48 -44.97 0.81
N SER A 34 18.38 -45.96 0.83
CA SER A 34 18.02 -47.36 0.70
C SER A 34 17.53 -47.93 2.03
N GLY A 35 16.61 -48.87 1.97
CA GLY A 35 16.09 -49.58 3.15
C GLY A 35 14.91 -50.47 2.75
N GLU A 36 14.89 -51.72 3.27
CA GLU A 36 13.79 -52.64 2.99
C GLU A 36 12.47 -52.20 3.65
N ARG A 37 12.57 -51.60 4.83
CA ARG A 37 11.45 -51.10 5.61
C ARG A 37 11.48 -49.57 5.65
N GLU A 38 10.33 -48.97 5.87
CA GLU A 38 10.24 -47.53 6.05
C GLU A 38 11.05 -47.04 7.25
N SER A 39 11.06 -47.80 8.35
CA SER A 39 11.88 -47.50 9.53
C SER A 39 13.38 -47.40 9.22
N ASP A 40 13.87 -48.24 8.31
CA ASP A 40 15.29 -48.26 7.97
C ASP A 40 15.67 -47.03 7.15
N ARG A 41 14.78 -46.60 6.27
CA ARG A 41 14.95 -45.38 5.49
C ARG A 41 14.90 -44.12 6.38
N ILE A 42 13.98 -44.11 7.35
CA ILE A 42 13.88 -43.00 8.32
C ILE A 42 15.17 -42.94 9.17
N ALA A 43 15.67 -44.08 9.64
CA ALA A 43 16.94 -44.14 10.39
C ALA A 43 18.13 -43.63 9.55
N ALA A 44 18.19 -44.00 8.27
CA ALA A 44 19.23 -43.51 7.36
C ALA A 44 19.14 -41.98 7.11
N ILE A 45 17.93 -41.43 7.04
CA ILE A 45 17.71 -39.98 6.94
C ILE A 45 18.23 -39.26 8.20
N TYR A 46 17.91 -39.77 9.39
CA TYR A 46 18.38 -39.16 10.63
C TYR A 46 19.91 -39.25 10.77
N SER A 47 20.54 -40.42 10.44
CA SER A 47 21.99 -40.53 10.43
C SER A 47 22.63 -39.51 9.48
N PHE A 48 22.11 -39.37 8.28
CA PHE A 48 22.61 -38.39 7.31
C PHE A 48 22.48 -36.93 7.83
N ILE A 49 21.37 -36.60 8.49
CA ILE A 49 21.15 -35.27 9.10
C ILE A 49 22.19 -35.03 10.20
N GLU A 50 22.41 -36.01 11.09
CA GLU A 50 23.40 -35.92 12.17
C GLU A 50 24.81 -35.74 11.63
N GLU A 51 25.21 -36.56 10.65
CA GLU A 51 26.52 -36.48 10.00
C GLU A 51 26.72 -35.12 9.31
N THR A 52 25.67 -34.63 8.63
CA THR A 52 25.72 -33.33 7.94
C THR A 52 25.84 -32.17 8.93
N ASN A 53 25.06 -32.20 10.01
CA ASN A 53 25.13 -31.19 11.06
C ASN A 53 26.48 -31.20 11.79
N ALA A 54 27.07 -32.38 12.00
CA ALA A 54 28.42 -32.50 12.58
C ALA A 54 29.51 -31.95 11.64
N LYS A 55 29.33 -32.12 10.32
CA LYS A 55 30.28 -31.65 9.32
C LYS A 55 30.17 -30.12 9.10
N TYR A 56 28.99 -29.54 9.25
CA TYR A 56 28.71 -28.13 9.01
C TYR A 56 28.05 -27.47 10.23
N PRO A 57 28.70 -27.42 11.39
CA PRO A 57 28.09 -27.01 12.66
C PRO A 57 27.69 -25.52 12.69
N THR A 58 28.27 -24.70 11.82
CA THR A 58 28.01 -23.24 11.73
C THR A 58 27.07 -22.86 10.60
N GLU A 59 26.74 -23.80 9.73
CA GLU A 59 25.85 -23.58 8.60
C GLU A 59 24.43 -23.99 8.98
N SER A 60 23.50 -23.06 8.84
CA SER A 60 22.07 -23.34 8.98
C SER A 60 21.32 -22.87 7.75
N ALA A 61 20.21 -23.55 7.43
CA ALA A 61 19.32 -23.06 6.41
C ALA A 61 18.79 -21.66 6.80
N LEU A 62 18.70 -20.76 5.83
CA LEU A 62 18.07 -19.48 6.06
C LEU A 62 16.62 -19.69 6.52
N PRO A 63 16.19 -19.01 7.57
CA PRO A 63 14.81 -19.12 8.00
C PRO A 63 13.87 -18.66 6.89
N ILE A 64 12.72 -19.32 6.74
CA ILE A 64 11.67 -18.83 5.84
C ILE A 64 11.14 -17.54 6.46
N PRO A 65 11.23 -16.40 5.77
CA PRO A 65 10.77 -15.16 6.33
C PRO A 65 9.23 -15.16 6.44
N GLU A 66 8.73 -14.67 7.55
CA GLU A 66 7.30 -14.54 7.80
C GLU A 66 6.94 -13.08 8.07
N VAL A 67 5.76 -12.66 7.60
CA VAL A 67 5.24 -11.33 7.92
C VAL A 67 4.79 -11.32 9.37
N ALA A 68 5.38 -10.46 10.18
CA ALA A 68 5.01 -10.32 11.59
C ALA A 68 3.52 -9.98 11.75
N GLU A 69 2.88 -10.53 12.77
CA GLU A 69 1.46 -10.25 13.06
C GLU A 69 1.20 -8.77 13.31
N ARG A 70 2.17 -8.10 13.96
CA ARG A 70 2.12 -6.65 14.25
C ARG A 70 3.46 -6.01 13.94
N ILE A 71 3.42 -4.88 13.26
CA ILE A 71 4.61 -4.13 12.88
C ILE A 71 4.54 -2.75 13.56
N PRO A 72 5.40 -2.46 14.56
CA PRO A 72 5.47 -1.13 15.14
C PRO A 72 5.86 -0.08 14.10
N ALA A 73 5.30 1.12 14.18
CA ALA A 73 5.59 2.22 13.27
C ALA A 73 7.10 2.51 13.12
N ALA A 74 7.83 2.58 14.23
CA ALA A 74 9.28 2.81 14.23
C ALA A 74 10.07 1.67 13.55
N ALA A 75 9.63 0.42 13.71
CA ALA A 75 10.26 -0.73 13.05
C ALA A 75 10.04 -0.70 11.54
N CYS A 76 8.82 -0.37 11.08
CA CYS A 76 8.53 -0.19 9.66
C CYS A 76 9.41 0.90 9.02
N LEU A 77 9.57 2.04 9.69
CA LEU A 77 10.42 3.12 9.21
C LEU A 77 11.90 2.72 9.15
N SER A 78 12.42 2.09 10.21
CA SER A 78 13.83 1.71 10.27
C SER A 78 14.20 0.67 9.23
N GLN A 79 13.35 -0.34 9.04
CA GLN A 79 13.54 -1.37 8.02
C GLN A 79 13.37 -0.82 6.60
N GLY A 80 12.44 0.13 6.42
CA GLY A 80 12.11 0.71 5.12
C GLY A 80 13.13 1.70 4.58
N LYS A 81 14.01 2.29 5.43
CA LYS A 81 14.98 3.31 4.99
C LYS A 81 15.86 2.88 3.83
N GLY A 82 16.29 1.62 3.81
CA GLY A 82 17.13 1.08 2.74
C GLY A 82 16.38 0.82 1.42
N TYR A 83 15.07 0.95 1.41
CA TYR A 83 14.20 0.69 0.25
C TYR A 83 13.69 1.97 -0.43
N LEU A 84 14.03 3.14 0.10
CA LEU A 84 13.65 4.43 -0.48
C LEU A 84 14.47 4.69 -1.74
N GLN A 85 13.84 4.71 -2.90
CA GLN A 85 14.50 4.89 -4.19
C GLN A 85 14.24 6.26 -4.80
N LYS A 86 13.10 6.88 -4.47
CA LYS A 86 12.66 8.14 -5.07
C LYS A 86 12.27 9.15 -3.98
N PRO A 87 12.34 10.45 -4.29
CA PRO A 87 11.82 11.46 -3.38
C PRO A 87 10.38 11.18 -3.01
N PHE A 88 10.05 11.29 -1.71
CA PHE A 88 8.74 11.04 -1.12
C PHE A 88 8.24 9.60 -1.24
N ASP A 89 9.16 8.63 -1.35
CA ASP A 89 8.88 7.24 -1.03
C ASP A 89 8.67 7.11 0.48
N VAL A 90 7.58 6.45 0.87
CA VAL A 90 7.26 6.19 2.28
C VAL A 90 7.09 4.69 2.47
N PRO A 91 7.83 4.04 3.40
CA PRO A 91 7.60 2.65 3.73
C PRO A 91 6.27 2.54 4.46
N ILE A 92 5.31 1.82 3.91
CA ILE A 92 3.95 1.73 4.43
C ILE A 92 3.59 0.35 4.98
N GLY A 93 4.53 -0.56 5.03
CA GLY A 93 4.33 -1.90 5.58
C GLY A 93 5.29 -2.94 5.01
N LEU A 94 4.99 -4.21 5.25
CA LEU A 94 5.68 -5.35 4.66
C LEU A 94 4.80 -6.02 3.59
N ASP A 95 5.38 -6.29 2.44
CA ASP A 95 4.74 -7.03 1.36
C ASP A 95 4.63 -8.52 1.70
N TYR A 96 3.47 -9.12 1.47
CA TYR A 96 3.21 -10.53 1.81
C TYR A 96 3.91 -11.54 0.90
N VAL A 97 4.34 -11.14 -0.28
CA VAL A 97 5.00 -12.03 -1.24
C VAL A 97 6.51 -12.03 -1.03
N SER A 98 7.10 -10.86 -0.95
CA SER A 98 8.56 -10.70 -0.80
C SER A 98 9.01 -10.67 0.66
N VAL A 99 8.10 -10.46 1.61
CA VAL A 99 8.37 -10.21 3.04
C VAL A 99 9.37 -9.06 3.24
N ALA A 100 9.41 -8.14 2.31
CA ALA A 100 10.26 -6.95 2.31
C ALA A 100 9.45 -5.68 2.57
N PRO A 101 10.07 -4.59 3.02
CA PRO A 101 9.42 -3.30 3.14
C PRO A 101 8.80 -2.83 1.82
N TYR A 102 7.52 -2.50 1.86
CA TYR A 102 6.81 -1.93 0.73
C TYR A 102 6.80 -0.41 0.84
N CYS A 103 7.39 0.26 -0.15
CA CYS A 103 7.42 1.72 -0.23
C CYS A 103 6.41 2.25 -1.25
N MET A 104 5.61 3.22 -0.83
CA MET A 104 4.65 3.93 -1.68
C MET A 104 5.20 5.31 -2.02
N ASN A 105 5.22 5.65 -3.31
CA ASN A 105 5.62 6.99 -3.76
C ASN A 105 4.43 7.93 -3.80
N LEU A 106 4.40 8.94 -2.94
CA LEU A 106 3.26 9.85 -2.82
C LEU A 106 3.10 10.75 -4.04
N ILE A 107 4.18 11.12 -4.72
CA ILE A 107 4.09 11.91 -5.96
C ILE A 107 3.42 11.09 -7.06
N LYS A 108 3.80 9.82 -7.17
CA LYS A 108 3.20 8.91 -8.15
C LYS A 108 1.73 8.61 -7.86
N MET A 109 1.37 8.53 -6.58
CA MET A 109 -0.03 8.37 -6.17
C MET A 109 -0.86 9.60 -6.55
N GLY A 110 -0.37 10.81 -6.32
CA GLY A 110 -1.04 12.07 -6.68
C GLY A 110 -2.42 12.27 -6.06
N LEU A 111 -3.37 11.39 -6.36
CA LEU A 111 -4.70 11.32 -5.73
C LEU A 111 -5.01 9.85 -5.44
N PHE A 112 -5.30 9.53 -4.18
CA PHE A 112 -5.69 8.19 -3.79
C PHE A 112 -6.66 8.18 -2.61
N ALA A 113 -7.36 7.07 -2.44
CA ALA A 113 -8.24 6.86 -1.30
C ALA A 113 -7.62 5.94 -0.24
N VAL A 114 -7.93 6.21 1.03
CA VAL A 114 -7.77 5.27 2.14
C VAL A 114 -9.16 4.78 2.50
N LEU A 115 -9.43 3.54 2.16
CA LEU A 115 -10.75 2.91 2.26
C LEU A 115 -10.73 1.77 3.26
N GLY A 116 -11.86 1.48 3.85
CA GLY A 116 -12.02 0.31 4.71
C GLY A 116 -13.15 0.47 5.69
N ARG A 117 -13.66 -0.66 6.14
CA ARG A 117 -14.78 -0.74 7.07
C ARG A 117 -14.41 -0.18 8.44
N PHE A 118 -13.21 -0.48 8.92
CA PHE A 118 -12.77 -0.09 10.26
C PHE A 118 -12.05 1.25 10.21
N GLU A 119 -12.66 2.23 10.83
CA GLU A 119 -12.15 3.59 10.93
C GLU A 119 -10.79 3.65 11.63
N ALA A 120 -10.62 2.89 12.70
CA ALA A 120 -9.38 2.87 13.47
C ALA A 120 -8.16 2.50 12.59
N GLU A 121 -8.31 1.57 11.64
CA GLU A 121 -7.23 1.16 10.75
C GLU A 121 -6.89 2.26 9.74
N ARG A 122 -7.91 2.91 9.16
CA ARG A 122 -7.71 4.05 8.24
C ARG A 122 -7.02 5.21 8.94
N THR A 123 -7.54 5.59 10.11
CA THR A 123 -7.00 6.69 10.93
C THR A 123 -5.58 6.41 11.37
N ASN A 124 -5.29 5.19 11.83
CA ASN A 124 -3.94 4.77 12.20
C ASN A 124 -2.97 4.87 11.01
N PHE A 125 -3.37 4.42 9.84
CA PHE A 125 -2.56 4.52 8.63
C PHE A 125 -2.26 5.99 8.25
N ILE A 126 -3.25 6.86 8.33
CA ILE A 126 -3.08 8.30 8.04
C ILE A 126 -2.12 8.95 9.04
N LYS A 127 -2.29 8.68 10.34
CA LYS A 127 -1.37 9.15 11.39
C LYS A 127 0.06 8.64 11.15
N TYR A 128 0.19 7.36 10.81
CA TYR A 128 1.48 6.80 10.44
C TYR A 128 2.11 7.53 9.25
N LEU A 129 1.34 7.82 8.21
CA LEU A 129 1.84 8.51 7.03
C LEU A 129 2.37 9.91 7.36
N ILE A 130 1.66 10.66 8.21
CA ILE A 130 2.09 11.99 8.70
C ILE A 130 3.39 11.87 9.49
N TYR A 131 3.46 10.93 10.44
CA TYR A 131 4.66 10.65 11.22
C TYR A 131 5.85 10.22 10.35
N ALA A 132 5.62 9.35 9.37
CA ALA A 132 6.64 8.89 8.45
C ALA A 132 7.21 10.03 7.60
N LEU A 133 6.34 10.90 7.08
CA LEU A 133 6.75 12.10 6.35
C LEU A 133 7.58 13.04 7.22
N GLN A 134 7.15 13.28 8.47
CA GLN A 134 7.91 14.10 9.41
C GLN A 134 9.30 13.52 9.71
N THR A 135 9.38 12.18 9.82
CA THR A 135 10.64 11.50 10.19
C THR A 135 11.62 11.41 9.01
N ILE A 136 11.10 11.14 7.79
CA ILE A 136 11.95 10.92 6.61
C ILE A 136 12.25 12.24 5.88
N TYR A 137 11.27 13.15 5.83
CA TYR A 137 11.30 14.39 5.07
C TYR A 137 10.97 15.60 5.95
N PRO A 138 11.70 15.82 7.07
CA PRO A 138 11.50 16.98 7.90
C PRO A 138 11.71 18.25 7.04
N GLU A 139 10.89 19.27 7.25
CA GLU A 139 10.92 20.55 6.50
C GLU A 139 10.58 20.45 5.00
N LYS A 140 10.55 19.23 4.44
CA LYS A 140 10.21 19.00 3.02
C LYS A 140 8.81 18.43 2.81
N SER A 141 7.99 18.34 3.84
CA SER A 141 6.59 17.92 3.73
C SER A 141 5.68 18.92 4.43
N GLN A 142 4.59 19.29 3.77
CA GLN A 142 3.55 20.18 4.28
C GLN A 142 2.22 19.44 4.22
N VAL A 143 1.60 19.24 5.37
CA VAL A 143 0.34 18.49 5.48
C VAL A 143 -0.80 19.45 5.81
N TYR A 144 -1.88 19.35 5.04
CA TYR A 144 -3.13 20.06 5.23
C TYR A 144 -4.20 19.03 5.56
N ILE A 145 -4.96 19.24 6.62
CA ILE A 145 -5.94 18.27 7.12
C ILE A 145 -7.33 18.91 7.18
N ALA A 146 -8.26 18.37 6.42
CA ALA A 146 -9.69 18.59 6.57
C ALA A 146 -10.30 17.38 7.29
N ASP A 147 -10.34 17.43 8.62
CA ASP A 147 -10.85 16.37 9.49
C ASP A 147 -12.37 16.43 9.62
N ASP A 148 -12.98 15.36 10.11
CA ASP A 148 -14.40 15.31 10.39
C ASP A 148 -14.77 15.89 11.78
N VAL A 149 -16.07 15.81 12.09
CA VAL A 149 -16.61 16.29 13.37
C VAL A 149 -16.14 15.43 14.57
N GLU A 150 -15.73 14.19 14.31
CA GLU A 150 -15.30 13.23 15.32
C GLU A 150 -13.84 13.42 15.75
N ARG A 151 -13.08 14.28 15.06
CA ARG A 151 -11.71 14.67 15.44
C ARG A 151 -10.69 13.53 15.44
N GLN A 152 -10.81 12.62 14.54
CA GLN A 152 -9.97 11.42 14.50
C GLN A 152 -8.49 11.72 14.32
N LEU A 153 -8.16 12.83 13.64
CA LEU A 153 -6.81 13.29 13.38
C LEU A 153 -6.36 14.43 14.31
N GLU A 154 -7.13 14.77 15.36
CA GLU A 154 -6.76 15.84 16.30
C GLU A 154 -5.40 15.61 16.97
N SER A 155 -5.05 14.35 17.26
CA SER A 155 -3.79 14.00 17.93
C SER A 155 -2.54 14.38 17.10
N VAL A 156 -2.64 14.46 15.78
CA VAL A 156 -1.53 14.84 14.90
C VAL A 156 -1.54 16.31 14.50
N ARG A 157 -2.48 17.11 15.03
CA ARG A 157 -2.60 18.52 14.69
C ARG A 157 -1.35 19.34 14.97
N GLN A 158 -0.58 18.95 15.98
CA GLN A 158 0.63 19.68 16.43
C GLN A 158 1.92 19.09 15.85
N GLU A 159 1.83 18.12 14.95
CA GLU A 159 3.02 17.63 14.27
C GLU A 159 3.68 18.76 13.46
N PRO A 160 5.03 18.87 13.46
CA PRO A 160 5.72 20.00 12.84
C PRO A 160 5.44 20.19 11.35
N ASN A 161 5.12 19.10 10.63
CA ASN A 161 4.78 19.14 9.21
C ASN A 161 3.31 19.44 8.93
N VAL A 162 2.44 19.52 9.95
CA VAL A 162 1.03 19.87 9.78
C VAL A 162 0.89 21.40 9.76
N VAL A 163 0.77 21.94 8.56
CA VAL A 163 0.66 23.39 8.32
C VAL A 163 -0.71 23.91 8.72
N ARG A 164 -1.74 23.12 8.44
CA ARG A 164 -3.12 23.54 8.70
C ARG A 164 -4.01 22.33 9.02
N TYR A 165 -4.84 22.51 10.04
CA TYR A 165 -5.87 21.55 10.46
C TYR A 165 -7.20 22.26 10.62
N SER A 166 -8.25 21.76 10.00
CA SER A 166 -9.60 22.27 10.14
C SER A 166 -10.64 21.13 10.12
N ARG A 167 -11.78 21.42 10.74
CA ARG A 167 -13.00 20.60 10.73
C ARG A 167 -14.16 21.32 10.06
N ASN A 168 -13.94 22.55 9.68
CA ASN A 168 -14.95 23.38 9.03
C ASN A 168 -14.80 23.25 7.52
N ALA A 169 -15.88 22.85 6.85
CA ALA A 169 -15.88 22.72 5.39
C ALA A 169 -15.53 24.03 4.66
N GLU A 170 -15.87 25.19 5.22
CA GLU A 170 -15.51 26.48 4.63
C GLU A 170 -14.00 26.75 4.63
N ASP A 171 -13.27 26.19 5.59
CA ASP A 171 -11.81 26.34 5.63
C ASP A 171 -11.11 25.58 4.52
N ILE A 172 -11.76 24.59 3.90
CA ILE A 172 -11.16 23.88 2.77
C ILE A 172 -10.97 24.80 1.57
N LYS A 173 -11.87 25.77 1.36
CA LYS A 173 -11.68 26.79 0.31
C LYS A 173 -10.38 27.51 0.50
N SER A 174 -10.16 28.01 1.71
CA SER A 174 -8.94 28.73 2.08
C SER A 174 -7.69 27.82 2.04
N MET A 175 -7.81 26.54 2.36
CA MET A 175 -6.72 25.57 2.18
C MET A 175 -6.39 25.36 0.71
N LEU A 176 -7.39 25.19 -0.14
CA LEU A 176 -7.20 25.03 -1.59
C LEU A 176 -6.64 26.30 -2.22
N ASP A 177 -7.03 27.50 -1.77
CA ASP A 177 -6.45 28.76 -2.21
C ASP A 177 -4.97 28.85 -1.89
N GLU A 178 -4.60 28.49 -0.68
CA GLU A 178 -3.21 28.50 -0.24
C GLU A 178 -2.36 27.47 -1.02
N ILE A 179 -2.89 26.25 -1.18
CA ILE A 179 -2.21 25.18 -1.93
C ILE A 179 -2.05 25.59 -3.39
N GLU A 180 -3.12 26.04 -4.05
CA GLU A 180 -3.06 26.48 -5.44
C GLU A 180 -2.06 27.63 -5.65
N SER A 181 -2.04 28.62 -4.76
CA SER A 181 -1.09 29.73 -4.82
C SER A 181 0.36 29.25 -4.72
N LYS A 182 0.64 28.34 -3.81
CA LYS A 182 1.98 27.74 -3.67
C LYS A 182 2.38 26.96 -4.92
N LEU A 183 1.47 26.16 -5.48
CA LEU A 183 1.72 25.38 -6.68
C LEU A 183 1.86 26.25 -7.93
N ALA A 184 1.07 27.32 -8.04
CA ALA A 184 1.18 28.30 -9.12
C ALA A 184 2.54 29.02 -9.11
N ASN A 185 3.02 29.42 -7.92
CA ASN A 185 4.35 30.01 -7.78
C ASN A 185 5.46 29.04 -8.21
N ARG A 186 5.39 27.75 -7.79
CA ARG A 186 6.34 26.70 -8.24
C ARG A 186 6.31 26.55 -9.76
N TYR A 187 5.11 26.50 -10.33
CA TYR A 187 4.93 26.35 -11.77
C TYR A 187 5.49 27.54 -12.53
N GLN A 188 5.28 28.78 -12.03
CA GLN A 188 5.81 29.98 -12.63
C GLN A 188 7.34 29.98 -12.63
N ARG A 189 7.99 29.76 -11.46
CA ARG A 189 9.44 29.67 -11.34
C ARG A 189 10.05 28.64 -12.30
N PHE A 190 9.45 27.44 -12.36
CA PHE A 190 9.86 26.41 -13.31
C PHE A 190 9.70 26.87 -14.77
N SER A 191 8.61 27.55 -15.10
CA SER A 191 8.36 28.07 -16.47
C SER A 191 9.30 29.21 -16.86
N GLU A 192 9.84 29.92 -15.87
CA GLU A 192 10.83 31.01 -16.04
C GLU A 192 12.28 30.50 -16.16
N GLY A 193 12.46 29.17 -16.11
CA GLY A 193 13.76 28.50 -16.34
C GLY A 193 14.49 28.12 -15.05
N GLU A 194 13.85 28.19 -13.86
CA GLU A 194 14.42 27.65 -12.64
C GLU A 194 14.19 26.12 -12.58
N ASP A 195 15.04 25.37 -13.25
CA ASP A 195 14.91 23.90 -13.38
C ASP A 195 14.83 23.19 -12.01
N ASN A 196 15.49 23.71 -11.00
CA ASN A 196 15.49 23.16 -9.64
C ASN A 196 14.24 23.52 -8.83
N ALA A 197 13.36 24.41 -9.30
CA ALA A 197 12.18 24.86 -8.54
C ALA A 197 11.26 23.72 -8.07
N ILE A 198 11.19 22.63 -8.84
CA ILE A 198 10.41 21.44 -8.47
C ILE A 198 11.23 20.53 -7.54
N GLU A 199 12.54 20.37 -7.79
CA GLU A 199 13.39 19.47 -6.99
C GLU A 199 13.61 19.98 -5.56
N GLU A 200 13.71 21.28 -5.39
CA GLU A 200 13.83 21.94 -4.09
C GLU A 200 12.50 21.99 -3.35
N ALA A 201 11.40 21.98 -4.06
CA ALA A 201 10.07 22.07 -3.47
C ALA A 201 9.72 20.84 -2.63
N GLY A 202 9.18 21.07 -1.45
CA GLY A 202 8.63 20.02 -0.60
C GLY A 202 7.32 19.45 -1.15
N LEU A 203 6.91 18.29 -0.62
CA LEU A 203 5.60 17.69 -0.89
C LEU A 203 4.50 18.48 -0.19
N ILE A 204 3.41 18.74 -0.87
CA ILE A 204 2.15 19.17 -0.27
C ILE A 204 1.21 17.96 -0.24
N LEU A 205 0.79 17.54 0.96
CA LEU A 205 -0.19 16.49 1.17
C LEU A 205 -1.48 17.09 1.73
N LEU A 206 -2.56 17.02 0.95
CA LEU A 206 -3.90 17.36 1.41
C LEU A 206 -4.64 16.08 1.82
N ILE A 207 -5.06 16.00 3.08
CA ILE A 207 -5.85 14.91 3.64
C ILE A 207 -7.29 15.39 3.79
N VAL A 208 -8.24 14.72 3.14
CA VAL A 208 -9.67 15.03 3.19
C VAL A 208 -10.39 13.83 3.80
N GLN A 209 -10.82 13.97 5.05
CA GLN A 209 -11.64 12.99 5.77
C GLN A 209 -13.07 13.49 5.96
N ASN A 210 -13.30 14.78 5.79
CA ASN A 210 -14.58 15.43 5.98
C ASN A 210 -15.46 15.27 4.72
N ALA A 211 -16.63 14.63 4.87
CA ALA A 211 -17.58 14.42 3.78
C ALA A 211 -18.16 15.74 3.25
N ASP A 212 -18.41 16.72 4.14
CA ASP A 212 -18.92 18.04 3.76
C ASP A 212 -17.87 18.82 2.97
N ALA A 213 -16.59 18.67 3.30
CA ALA A 213 -15.49 19.25 2.53
C ALA A 213 -15.41 18.68 1.11
N MET A 214 -15.63 17.36 0.95
CA MET A 214 -15.71 16.73 -0.38
C MET A 214 -16.93 17.25 -1.16
N GLN A 215 -18.07 17.40 -0.48
CA GLN A 215 -19.30 17.92 -1.11
C GLN A 215 -19.15 19.39 -1.50
N LEU A 216 -18.51 20.20 -0.68
CA LEU A 216 -18.25 21.61 -1.00
C LEU A 216 -17.41 21.75 -2.28
N ALA A 217 -16.37 20.92 -2.44
CA ALA A 217 -15.59 20.89 -3.67
C ALA A 217 -16.40 20.45 -4.90
N ALA A 218 -17.56 19.81 -4.71
CA ALA A 218 -18.44 19.42 -5.81
C ALA A 218 -19.51 20.46 -6.13
N THR A 219 -19.96 21.24 -5.15
CA THR A 219 -21.12 22.18 -5.28
C THR A 219 -20.68 23.61 -5.52
N ASP A 220 -19.55 24.03 -4.99
CA ASP A 220 -19.01 25.37 -5.18
C ASP A 220 -18.08 25.42 -6.39
N ARG A 221 -18.46 26.19 -7.41
CA ARG A 221 -17.75 26.23 -8.70
C ARG A 221 -16.30 26.72 -8.57
N ASP A 222 -16.04 27.67 -7.70
CA ASP A 222 -14.70 28.21 -7.48
C ASP A 222 -13.79 27.13 -6.83
N THR A 223 -14.27 26.52 -5.75
CA THR A 223 -13.59 25.42 -5.06
C THR A 223 -13.31 24.24 -6.00
N LEU A 224 -14.29 23.88 -6.83
CA LEU A 224 -14.13 22.84 -7.83
C LEU A 224 -13.03 23.19 -8.85
N THR A 225 -13.02 24.43 -9.34
CA THR A 225 -12.00 24.90 -10.29
C THR A 225 -10.60 24.82 -9.69
N LYS A 226 -10.42 25.24 -8.45
CA LYS A 226 -9.14 25.15 -7.73
C LYS A 226 -8.69 23.71 -7.55
N TYR A 227 -9.58 22.84 -7.10
CA TYR A 227 -9.30 21.41 -6.99
C TYR A 227 -8.86 20.82 -8.34
N GLN A 228 -9.57 21.15 -9.43
CA GLN A 228 -9.23 20.70 -10.78
C GLN A 228 -7.86 21.22 -11.23
N ASN A 229 -7.53 22.49 -10.96
CA ASN A 229 -6.21 23.05 -11.26
C ASN A 229 -5.11 22.33 -10.50
N ILE A 230 -5.28 22.10 -9.20
CA ILE A 230 -4.31 21.35 -8.39
C ILE A 230 -4.08 19.97 -8.99
N ARG A 231 -5.14 19.27 -9.35
CA ARG A 231 -5.08 17.91 -9.85
C ARG A 231 -4.54 17.79 -11.29
N THR A 232 -4.82 18.73 -12.15
CA THR A 232 -4.50 18.63 -13.58
C THR A 232 -3.32 19.51 -13.98
N ARG A 233 -3.43 20.81 -13.73
CA ARG A 233 -2.41 21.78 -14.14
C ARG A 233 -1.14 21.65 -13.31
N TYR A 234 -1.30 21.45 -12.01
CA TYR A 234 -0.18 21.42 -11.05
C TYR A 234 0.20 20.01 -10.57
N LYS A 235 -0.31 18.95 -11.21
CA LYS A 235 -0.07 17.55 -10.79
C LYS A 235 1.42 17.18 -10.63
N ASN A 236 2.29 17.81 -11.40
CA ASN A 236 3.74 17.55 -11.36
C ASN A 236 4.48 18.44 -10.37
N MET A 237 3.78 19.33 -9.65
CA MET A 237 4.36 20.29 -8.71
C MET A 237 4.50 19.73 -7.28
N ARG A 238 4.65 18.41 -7.13
CA ARG A 238 4.79 17.70 -5.84
C ARG A 238 3.60 17.91 -4.91
N VAL A 239 2.42 17.62 -5.40
CA VAL A 239 1.18 17.60 -4.62
C VAL A 239 0.58 16.20 -4.62
N CYS A 240 0.03 15.82 -3.47
CA CYS A 240 -0.71 14.57 -3.28
C CYS A 240 -1.99 14.86 -2.51
N ILE A 241 -3.09 14.24 -2.89
CA ILE A 241 -4.38 14.35 -2.22
C ILE A 241 -4.78 12.95 -1.73
N LEU A 242 -5.04 12.82 -0.44
CA LEU A 242 -5.52 11.62 0.21
C LEU A 242 -6.97 11.84 0.64
N VAL A 243 -7.87 10.98 0.22
CA VAL A 243 -9.28 10.98 0.64
C VAL A 243 -9.55 9.77 1.51
N SER A 244 -9.95 9.99 2.77
CA SER A 244 -10.38 8.90 3.67
C SER A 244 -11.89 8.73 3.57
N CYS A 245 -12.35 7.54 3.27
CA CYS A 245 -13.76 7.25 3.09
C CYS A 245 -14.14 5.91 3.75
N ALA A 246 -15.20 5.93 4.56
CA ALA A 246 -15.78 4.71 5.13
C ALA A 246 -16.66 3.99 4.10
N GLU A 247 -17.32 4.75 3.25
CA GLU A 247 -18.25 4.19 2.27
C GLU A 247 -17.50 3.64 1.06
N ASN A 248 -17.73 2.41 0.80
CA ASN A 248 -17.24 1.67 -0.34
C ASN A 248 -18.39 1.40 -1.33
N ALA A 249 -19.24 2.40 -1.54
CA ALA A 249 -20.37 2.30 -2.45
C ALA A 249 -19.93 2.54 -3.90
N PRO A 250 -20.64 1.98 -4.90
CA PRO A 250 -20.42 2.33 -6.30
C PRO A 250 -20.61 3.84 -6.52
N VAL A 251 -19.66 4.46 -7.18
CA VAL A 251 -19.70 5.89 -7.46
C VAL A 251 -20.74 6.21 -8.52
N SER A 252 -21.76 6.98 -8.17
CA SER A 252 -22.75 7.53 -9.09
C SER A 252 -22.25 8.78 -9.81
N PHE A 253 -22.96 9.23 -10.83
CA PHE A 253 -22.66 10.50 -11.51
C PHE A 253 -22.84 11.73 -10.60
N SER A 254 -23.67 11.63 -9.57
CA SER A 254 -23.90 12.69 -8.58
C SER A 254 -22.90 12.68 -7.42
N ALA A 255 -21.99 11.73 -7.38
CA ALA A 255 -20.95 11.67 -6.34
C ALA A 255 -19.97 12.86 -6.46
N PRO A 256 -19.35 13.27 -5.34
CA PRO A 256 -18.30 14.27 -5.35
C PRO A 256 -17.20 13.97 -6.37
N GLU A 257 -16.69 14.99 -7.04
CA GLU A 257 -15.69 14.81 -8.10
C GLU A 257 -14.44 14.10 -7.61
N MET A 258 -14.01 14.33 -6.37
CA MET A 258 -12.88 13.63 -5.77
C MET A 258 -13.05 12.12 -5.82
N LEU A 259 -14.25 11.61 -5.47
CA LEU A 259 -14.54 10.17 -5.51
C LEU A 259 -14.62 9.63 -6.94
N ARG A 260 -15.19 10.41 -7.88
CA ARG A 260 -15.21 10.02 -9.29
C ARG A 260 -13.78 9.90 -9.86
N ASN A 261 -12.92 10.86 -9.53
CA ASN A 261 -11.53 10.81 -9.97
C ASN A 261 -10.76 9.63 -9.36
N ILE A 262 -11.02 9.25 -8.11
CA ILE A 262 -10.41 8.06 -7.49
C ILE A 262 -10.87 6.79 -8.21
N LYS A 263 -12.18 6.70 -8.55
CA LYS A 263 -12.71 5.61 -9.35
C LYS A 263 -11.97 5.46 -10.70
N ASP A 264 -11.73 6.59 -11.37
CA ASP A 264 -11.08 6.60 -12.68
C ASP A 264 -9.59 6.24 -12.58
N LEU A 265 -8.90 6.74 -11.55
CA LEU A 265 -7.48 6.49 -11.31
C LEU A 265 -7.20 5.11 -10.70
N ARG A 266 -8.19 4.50 -10.03
CA ARG A 266 -8.07 3.20 -9.35
C ARG A 266 -6.89 3.12 -8.40
N GLN A 267 -6.72 4.15 -7.57
CA GLN A 267 -5.64 4.25 -6.61
C GLN A 267 -6.18 4.28 -5.19
N ALA A 268 -5.83 3.29 -4.39
CA ALA A 268 -6.29 3.18 -3.02
C ALA A 268 -5.38 2.35 -2.13
N VAL A 269 -5.46 2.63 -0.82
CA VAL A 269 -5.06 1.72 0.25
C VAL A 269 -6.35 1.22 0.90
N PHE A 270 -6.62 -0.07 0.81
CA PHE A 270 -7.91 -0.66 1.17
C PHE A 270 -7.78 -1.64 2.33
N PHE A 271 -8.42 -1.32 3.46
CA PHE A 271 -8.43 -2.06 4.73
C PHE A 271 -9.71 -2.90 4.88
N ASP A 272 -9.97 -3.79 3.96
CA ASP A 272 -11.03 -4.80 4.05
C ASP A 272 -10.75 -5.92 3.04
N ASP A 273 -11.55 -7.00 3.06
CA ASP A 273 -11.44 -8.05 2.06
C ASP A 273 -11.61 -7.49 0.64
N ILE A 274 -10.71 -7.84 -0.25
CA ILE A 274 -10.68 -7.28 -1.62
C ILE A 274 -12.01 -7.45 -2.37
N SER A 275 -12.77 -8.52 -2.04
CA SER A 275 -14.11 -8.76 -2.60
C SER A 275 -15.15 -7.73 -2.17
N ASN A 276 -14.87 -6.97 -1.12
CA ASN A 276 -15.74 -5.91 -0.62
C ASN A 276 -15.51 -4.56 -1.32
N LEU A 277 -14.46 -4.44 -2.11
CA LEU A 277 -14.19 -3.21 -2.85
C LEU A 277 -15.24 -3.01 -3.95
N LYS A 278 -16.02 -1.92 -3.85
CA LYS A 278 -17.10 -1.57 -4.79
C LYS A 278 -16.92 -0.20 -5.44
N LEU A 279 -15.95 0.57 -4.97
CA LEU A 279 -15.68 1.90 -5.50
C LEU A 279 -15.24 1.85 -6.98
N PHE A 280 -14.42 0.83 -7.30
CA PHE A 280 -13.95 0.52 -8.66
C PHE A 280 -13.61 -0.97 -8.79
N ASP A 281 -13.54 -1.45 -10.01
CA ASP A 281 -13.23 -2.85 -10.29
C ASP A 281 -11.72 -3.12 -10.18
N VAL A 282 -11.40 -4.26 -9.59
CA VAL A 282 -10.03 -4.81 -9.57
C VAL A 282 -9.93 -6.00 -10.54
N PRO A 283 -8.73 -6.31 -11.06
CA PRO A 283 -8.55 -7.46 -11.94
C PRO A 283 -9.04 -8.76 -11.29
N PHE A 284 -9.79 -9.56 -12.02
CA PHE A 284 -10.36 -10.83 -11.53
C PHE A 284 -9.30 -11.77 -10.92
N GLN A 285 -8.10 -11.81 -11.51
CA GLN A 285 -6.99 -12.62 -10.99
C GLN A 285 -6.56 -12.18 -9.61
N ALA A 286 -6.44 -10.86 -9.36
CA ALA A 286 -6.11 -10.31 -8.05
C ALA A 286 -7.21 -10.65 -7.03
N ALA A 287 -8.48 -10.45 -7.39
CA ALA A 287 -9.60 -10.82 -6.53
C ALA A 287 -9.64 -12.32 -6.20
N LYS A 288 -9.21 -13.19 -7.13
CA LYS A 288 -9.09 -14.64 -6.91
C LYS A 288 -7.91 -15.00 -6.01
N GLN A 289 -6.77 -14.35 -6.18
CA GLN A 289 -5.55 -14.61 -5.42
C GLN A 289 -5.74 -14.25 -3.93
N PHE A 290 -6.45 -13.18 -3.64
CA PHE A 290 -6.63 -12.63 -2.29
C PHE A 290 -7.99 -12.96 -1.66
N ARG A 291 -8.54 -14.15 -1.89
CA ARG A 291 -9.84 -14.56 -1.33
C ARG A 291 -9.85 -14.82 0.18
N LYS A 292 -8.70 -14.95 0.81
CA LYS A 292 -8.62 -15.19 2.25
C LYS A 292 -8.97 -13.90 3.00
N LYS A 293 -9.69 -14.05 4.14
CA LYS A 293 -9.94 -12.93 5.05
C LYS A 293 -8.64 -12.24 5.43
N ILE A 294 -8.70 -10.94 5.54
CA ILE A 294 -7.57 -10.14 6.04
C ILE A 294 -7.54 -10.16 7.56
N SER A 295 -6.34 -10.05 8.12
CA SER A 295 -6.10 -9.84 9.56
C SER A 295 -6.06 -8.35 9.87
N ALA A 296 -6.08 -7.98 11.14
CA ALA A 296 -5.93 -6.59 11.57
C ALA A 296 -4.69 -5.93 10.97
N ASN A 297 -4.84 -4.71 10.47
CA ASN A 297 -3.82 -3.94 9.75
C ASN A 297 -3.31 -4.56 8.44
N ASP A 298 -3.91 -5.63 7.93
CA ASP A 298 -3.72 -6.02 6.55
C ASP A 298 -4.42 -5.02 5.64
N CYS A 299 -3.79 -4.68 4.54
CA CYS A 299 -4.45 -3.87 3.51
C CYS A 299 -3.95 -4.22 2.11
N TYR A 300 -4.68 -3.74 1.13
CA TYR A 300 -4.31 -3.82 -0.27
C TYR A 300 -3.91 -2.45 -0.78
N VAL A 301 -2.72 -2.35 -1.35
CA VAL A 301 -2.30 -1.18 -2.11
C VAL A 301 -2.65 -1.42 -3.56
N ILE A 302 -3.56 -0.61 -4.06
CA ILE A 302 -4.08 -0.71 -5.42
C ILE A 302 -3.57 0.48 -6.20
N GLN A 303 -2.91 0.19 -7.32
CA GLN A 303 -2.37 1.20 -8.21
C GLN A 303 -2.62 0.76 -9.65
N ASP A 304 -3.56 1.40 -10.33
CA ASP A 304 -4.09 0.98 -11.63
C ASP A 304 -4.67 -0.45 -11.56
N ALA A 305 -4.03 -1.39 -12.22
CA ALA A 305 -4.42 -2.80 -12.25
C ALA A 305 -3.58 -3.68 -11.29
N ILE A 306 -2.62 -3.10 -10.58
CA ILE A 306 -1.72 -3.83 -9.69
C ILE A 306 -2.29 -3.79 -8.27
N VAL A 307 -2.37 -4.96 -7.64
CA VAL A 307 -2.84 -5.12 -6.26
C VAL A 307 -1.76 -5.84 -5.47
N ASN A 308 -1.25 -5.17 -4.44
CA ASN A 308 -0.28 -5.75 -3.51
C ASN A 308 -0.92 -5.87 -2.13
N LYS A 309 -0.82 -7.05 -1.51
CA LYS A 309 -1.24 -7.23 -0.12
C LYS A 309 -0.07 -6.91 0.79
N ILE A 310 -0.27 -6.00 1.72
CA ILE A 310 0.74 -5.62 2.71
C ILE A 310 0.20 -5.71 4.13
N LYS A 311 1.09 -5.82 5.08
CA LYS A 311 0.84 -5.61 6.50
C LYS A 311 1.24 -4.19 6.86
N ALA A 312 0.27 -3.33 7.10
CA ALA A 312 0.52 -1.94 7.51
C ALA A 312 0.97 -1.85 8.97
N PRO A 313 1.70 -0.79 9.35
CA PRO A 313 2.10 -0.56 10.73
C PRO A 313 0.89 -0.32 11.64
N TYR A 314 1.01 -0.73 12.88
CA TYR A 314 0.03 -0.44 13.91
C TYR A 314 0.62 0.52 14.96
N ASP A 315 -0.28 1.16 15.74
CA ASP A 315 0.08 2.00 16.87
C ASP A 315 1.00 3.19 16.54
N CYS A 316 0.46 4.09 15.72
CA CYS A 316 0.97 5.45 15.62
C CYS A 316 0.30 6.27 16.74
N LYS A 317 1.05 6.51 17.82
CA LYS A 317 0.58 7.34 18.94
C LYS A 317 0.46 8.79 18.52
#